data_07ad9d9072b37940048426ff3629d6e8
#
_entry.id   07ad9d9072b37940048426ff3629d6e8
#
_cell.length_a   1.000
_cell.length_b   1.000
_cell.length_c   1.000
_cell.angle_alpha   90.00
_cell.angle_beta   90.00
_cell.angle_gamma   90.00
#
_symmetry.space_group_name_H-M   'P 1'
#
loop_
_entity.id
_entity.type
_entity.pdbx_description
1 polymer ?
#
loop_
_entity_poly.entity_id
_entity_poly.type
_entity_poly.pdbx_seq_one_letter_code
_entity_poly.pdbx_strand_id
1 'polypeptide(L)'
;MQIREAILSDYKEMMSLYNDFVGEDRYSKLDNDSFSDVLNSPNNFVFVAQEQQKIVGFATFSVRRVIRYKNPIAELDELYVIPEYRKRGVGKTLMEQVLKKAKELNCYRVFIESQYKHEIGHKFYEALGFKNYGYHFIKDL
;
A
#
# COMPACT_ATOMS: atom_id res chain seq x y z
N MET A 1 5.39 16.96 6.71
CA MET A 1 4.78 15.72 6.15
C MET A 1 3.94 15.03 7.22
N GLN A 2 2.73 14.62 6.88
CA GLN A 2 1.81 13.90 7.76
C GLN A 2 1.39 12.58 7.10
N ILE A 3 1.34 11.49 7.87
CA ILE A 3 0.71 10.24 7.43
C ILE A 3 -0.66 10.17 8.09
N ARG A 4 -1.69 9.89 7.30
CA ARG A 4 -3.08 9.73 7.77
C ARG A 4 -3.81 8.65 6.96
N GLU A 5 -4.93 8.18 7.48
CA GLU A 5 -5.85 7.36 6.68
C GLU A 5 -6.45 8.21 5.55
N ALA A 6 -6.71 7.57 4.41
CA ALA A 6 -7.37 8.20 3.28
C ALA A 6 -8.86 8.44 3.57
N ILE A 7 -9.41 9.47 2.96
CA ILE A 7 -10.84 9.81 3.03
C ILE A 7 -11.41 9.93 1.61
N LEU A 8 -12.72 9.88 1.46
CA LEU A 8 -13.37 9.85 0.15
C LEU A 8 -13.00 11.04 -0.74
N SER A 9 -12.76 12.21 -0.15
CA SER A 9 -12.34 13.40 -0.91
C SER A 9 -10.94 13.29 -1.52
N ASP A 10 -10.13 12.33 -1.10
CA ASP A 10 -8.81 12.07 -1.68
C ASP A 10 -8.89 11.35 -3.05
N TYR A 11 -10.07 10.87 -3.43
CA TYR A 11 -10.28 10.03 -4.62
C TYR A 11 -9.57 10.53 -5.87
N LYS A 12 -9.80 11.80 -6.26
CA LYS A 12 -9.22 12.35 -7.50
C LYS A 12 -7.69 12.38 -7.48
N GLU A 13 -7.13 12.76 -6.36
CA GLU A 13 -5.69 12.83 -6.18
C GLU A 13 -5.07 11.43 -6.13
N MET A 14 -5.74 10.49 -5.48
CA MET A 14 -5.35 9.07 -5.45
C MET A 14 -5.36 8.46 -6.85
N MET A 15 -6.39 8.72 -7.68
CA MET A 15 -6.44 8.21 -9.05
C MET A 15 -5.31 8.76 -9.93
N SER A 16 -4.93 10.02 -9.74
CA SER A 16 -3.74 10.59 -10.40
C SER A 16 -2.46 9.85 -9.98
N LEU A 17 -2.29 9.57 -8.69
CA LEU A 17 -1.14 8.81 -8.20
C LEU A 17 -1.13 7.36 -8.71
N TYR A 18 -2.28 6.72 -8.86
CA TYR A 18 -2.38 5.39 -9.46
C TYR A 18 -1.98 5.40 -10.94
N ASN A 19 -2.37 6.44 -11.71
CA ASN A 19 -1.92 6.62 -13.08
C ASN A 19 -0.40 6.77 -13.16
N ASP A 20 0.19 7.57 -12.28
CA ASP A 20 1.65 7.71 -12.18
C ASP A 20 2.32 6.38 -11.80
N PHE A 21 1.72 5.61 -10.89
CA PHE A 21 2.21 4.31 -10.44
C PHE A 21 2.26 3.28 -11.58
N VAL A 22 1.21 3.22 -12.42
CA VAL A 22 1.17 2.28 -13.56
C VAL A 22 1.81 2.84 -14.82
N GLY A 23 2.06 4.15 -14.89
CA GLY A 23 2.69 4.82 -16.03
C GLY A 23 1.75 5.12 -17.20
N GLU A 24 0.44 5.08 -17.00
CA GLU A 24 -0.58 5.37 -18.02
C GLU A 24 -1.88 5.91 -17.39
N ASP A 25 -2.65 6.68 -18.15
CA ASP A 25 -3.97 7.18 -17.73
C ASP A 25 -5.01 6.07 -17.83
N ARG A 26 -5.13 5.28 -16.78
CA ARG A 26 -6.06 4.15 -16.68
C ARG A 26 -7.24 4.44 -15.75
N TYR A 27 -7.04 5.27 -14.74
CA TYR A 27 -7.97 5.42 -13.62
C TYR A 27 -8.73 6.74 -13.58
N SER A 28 -8.39 7.74 -14.43
CA SER A 28 -9.03 9.07 -14.41
C SER A 28 -10.53 9.05 -14.72
N LYS A 29 -11.03 8.00 -15.36
CA LYS A 29 -12.45 7.86 -15.75
C LYS A 29 -13.23 6.88 -14.88
N LEU A 30 -12.60 6.29 -13.86
CA LEU A 30 -13.31 5.44 -12.92
C LEU A 30 -14.25 6.30 -12.05
N ASP A 31 -15.40 5.72 -11.67
CA ASP A 31 -16.19 6.28 -10.58
C ASP A 31 -15.50 6.03 -9.23
N ASN A 32 -16.02 6.61 -8.16
CA ASN A 32 -15.44 6.47 -6.83
C ASN A 32 -15.97 5.27 -6.05
N ASP A 33 -16.78 4.40 -6.65
CA ASP A 33 -17.45 3.31 -5.95
C ASP A 33 -16.45 2.30 -5.40
N SER A 34 -15.50 1.83 -6.23
CA SER A 34 -14.46 0.91 -5.78
C SER A 34 -13.58 1.51 -4.67
N PHE A 35 -13.26 2.80 -4.77
CA PHE A 35 -12.49 3.49 -3.73
C PHE A 35 -13.29 3.59 -2.42
N SER A 36 -14.56 3.94 -2.52
CA SER A 36 -15.49 3.99 -1.39
C SER A 36 -15.63 2.63 -0.73
N ASP A 37 -15.77 1.55 -1.51
CA ASP A 37 -15.87 0.18 -1.01
C ASP A 37 -14.62 -0.22 -0.22
N VAL A 38 -13.43 0.12 -0.72
CA VAL A 38 -12.17 -0.13 0.00
C VAL A 38 -12.13 0.63 1.32
N LEU A 39 -12.48 1.93 1.32
CA LEU A 39 -12.46 2.75 2.54
C LEU A 39 -13.48 2.29 3.60
N ASN A 40 -14.62 1.75 3.17
CA ASN A 40 -15.65 1.24 4.07
C ASN A 40 -15.44 -0.23 4.52
N SER A 41 -14.47 -0.91 3.92
CA SER A 41 -14.14 -2.29 4.30
C SER A 41 -13.41 -2.35 5.64
N PRO A 42 -13.83 -3.20 6.57
CA PRO A 42 -13.13 -3.35 7.86
C PRO A 42 -11.76 -4.04 7.73
N ASN A 43 -11.47 -4.60 6.55
CA ASN A 43 -10.27 -5.40 6.31
C ASN A 43 -9.27 -4.73 5.36
N ASN A 44 -9.61 -3.58 4.78
CA ASN A 44 -8.73 -2.83 3.88
C ASN A 44 -8.34 -1.50 4.53
N PHE A 45 -7.10 -1.11 4.34
CA PHE A 45 -6.53 0.10 4.94
C PHE A 45 -5.76 0.87 3.88
N VAL A 46 -5.98 2.18 3.83
CA VAL A 46 -5.31 3.09 2.90
C VAL A 46 -4.68 4.22 3.70
N PHE A 47 -3.36 4.31 3.67
CA PHE A 47 -2.61 5.43 4.23
C PHE A 47 -2.09 6.35 3.14
N VAL A 48 -2.16 7.65 3.36
CA VAL A 48 -1.59 8.67 2.49
C VAL A 48 -0.53 9.48 3.22
N ALA A 49 0.53 9.82 2.50
CA ALA A 49 1.54 10.77 2.92
C ALA A 49 1.19 12.14 2.33
N GLN A 50 0.90 13.11 3.17
CA GLN A 50 0.48 14.46 2.77
C GLN A 50 1.55 15.49 3.13
N GLU A 51 1.88 16.34 2.18
CA GLU A 51 2.78 17.49 2.34
C GLU A 51 2.10 18.73 1.75
N GLN A 52 1.97 19.82 2.53
CA GLN A 52 1.35 21.08 2.07
C GLN A 52 0.02 20.89 1.30
N GLN A 53 -0.87 20.06 1.82
CA GLN A 53 -2.16 19.68 1.24
C GLN A 53 -2.11 18.81 -0.02
N LYS A 54 -0.93 18.38 -0.49
CA LYS A 54 -0.75 17.46 -1.61
C LYS A 54 -0.45 16.06 -1.10
N ILE A 55 -1.07 15.03 -1.67
CA ILE A 55 -0.70 13.64 -1.44
C ILE A 55 0.53 13.31 -2.27
N VAL A 56 1.61 12.90 -1.60
CA VAL A 56 2.91 12.61 -2.22
C VAL A 56 3.28 11.14 -2.23
N GLY A 57 2.42 10.31 -1.66
CA GLY A 57 2.58 8.87 -1.66
C GLY A 57 1.45 8.19 -0.91
N PHE A 58 1.32 6.88 -1.09
CA PHE A 58 0.31 6.08 -0.41
C PHE A 58 0.80 4.66 -0.14
N ALA A 59 0.14 3.98 0.78
CA ALA A 59 0.27 2.55 1.02
C ALA A 59 -1.12 1.96 1.24
N THR A 60 -1.40 0.85 0.58
CA THR A 60 -2.63 0.08 0.78
C THR A 60 -2.28 -1.31 1.30
N PHE A 61 -3.06 -1.82 2.22
CA PHE A 61 -2.91 -3.18 2.70
C PHE A 61 -4.24 -3.77 3.14
N SER A 62 -4.33 -5.08 3.05
CA SER A 62 -5.48 -5.86 3.47
C SER A 62 -5.14 -6.80 4.62
N VAL A 63 -6.15 -7.18 5.39
CA VAL A 63 -6.04 -8.12 6.50
C VAL A 63 -7.02 -9.27 6.29
N ARG A 64 -6.51 -10.50 6.40
CA ARG A 64 -7.35 -11.70 6.22
C ARG A 64 -7.01 -12.80 7.21
N ARG A 65 -7.97 -13.68 7.48
CA ARG A 65 -7.74 -14.89 8.25
C ARG A 65 -7.40 -16.08 7.35
N VAL A 66 -6.46 -16.87 7.81
CA VAL A 66 -6.09 -18.14 7.18
C VAL A 66 -6.13 -19.22 8.26
N ILE A 67 -6.77 -20.35 7.97
CA ILE A 67 -7.03 -21.41 8.98
C ILE A 67 -5.75 -21.87 9.70
N ARG A 68 -4.64 -22.00 8.98
CA ARG A 68 -3.36 -22.47 9.54
C ARG A 68 -2.66 -21.48 10.51
N TYR A 69 -3.15 -20.24 10.60
CA TYR A 69 -2.60 -19.23 11.50
C TYR A 69 -3.58 -18.91 12.62
N LYS A 70 -3.09 -18.88 13.84
CA LYS A 70 -3.89 -18.46 14.99
C LYS A 70 -4.41 -17.02 14.86
N ASN A 71 -3.55 -16.13 14.37
CA ASN A 71 -3.82 -14.71 14.20
C ASN A 71 -4.01 -14.36 12.70
N PRO A 72 -4.66 -13.23 12.36
CA PRO A 72 -4.75 -12.77 10.99
C PRO A 72 -3.37 -12.53 10.37
N ILE A 73 -3.35 -12.41 9.06
CA ILE A 73 -2.19 -11.94 8.29
C ILE A 73 -2.55 -10.66 7.58
N ALA A 74 -1.58 -9.78 7.39
CA ALA A 74 -1.69 -8.60 6.55
C ALA A 74 -0.93 -8.81 5.24
N GLU A 75 -1.38 -8.17 4.18
CA GLU A 75 -0.71 -8.14 2.88
C GLU A 75 -0.63 -6.69 2.41
N LEU A 76 0.59 -6.20 2.13
CA LEU A 76 0.79 -4.92 1.48
C LEU A 76 0.43 -5.07 0.01
N ASP A 77 -0.61 -4.37 -0.42
CA ASP A 77 -1.10 -4.44 -1.80
C ASP A 77 -0.32 -3.47 -2.69
N GLU A 78 -0.18 -2.20 -2.27
CA GLU A 78 0.58 -1.19 -3.00
C GLU A 78 1.36 -0.27 -2.07
N LEU A 79 2.49 0.20 -2.56
CA LEU A 79 3.28 1.28 -1.95
C LEU A 79 3.86 2.15 -3.06
N TYR A 80 3.49 3.41 -3.05
CA TYR A 80 3.97 4.37 -4.04
C TYR A 80 4.36 5.70 -3.40
N VAL A 81 5.43 6.28 -3.92
CA VAL A 81 5.88 7.65 -3.59
C VAL A 81 6.27 8.32 -4.90
N ILE A 82 5.74 9.52 -5.13
CA ILE A 82 6.08 10.29 -6.34
C ILE A 82 7.59 10.55 -6.41
N PRO A 83 8.18 10.59 -7.62
CA PRO A 83 9.64 10.64 -7.81
C PRO A 83 10.34 11.71 -6.98
N GLU A 84 9.79 12.93 -6.93
CA GLU A 84 10.35 14.10 -6.26
C GLU A 84 10.46 13.94 -4.74
N TYR A 85 9.71 13.01 -4.15
CA TYR A 85 9.69 12.72 -2.72
C TYR A 85 10.36 11.40 -2.33
N ARG A 86 10.91 10.68 -3.31
CA ARG A 86 11.69 9.46 -3.05
C ARG A 86 13.00 9.78 -2.34
N LYS A 87 13.56 8.79 -1.65
CA LYS A 87 14.80 8.90 -0.86
C LYS A 87 14.76 9.96 0.26
N ARG A 88 13.57 10.45 0.62
CA ARG A 88 13.33 11.37 1.73
C ARG A 88 12.66 10.70 2.94
N GLY A 89 12.62 9.37 2.98
CA GLY A 89 12.03 8.61 4.08
C GLY A 89 10.51 8.39 3.99
N VAL A 90 9.81 8.98 3.00
CA VAL A 90 8.34 8.89 2.88
C VAL A 90 7.84 7.44 2.84
N GLY A 91 8.43 6.61 1.97
CA GLY A 91 8.06 5.19 1.88
C GLY A 91 8.32 4.43 3.18
N LYS A 92 9.40 4.74 3.89
CA LYS A 92 9.70 4.15 5.20
C LYS A 92 8.63 4.52 6.21
N THR A 93 8.23 5.79 6.30
CA THR A 93 7.21 6.25 7.24
C THR A 93 5.84 5.64 6.93
N LEU A 94 5.47 5.50 5.64
CA LEU A 94 4.26 4.77 5.24
C LEU A 94 4.30 3.30 5.70
N MET A 95 5.42 2.60 5.48
CA MET A 95 5.58 1.22 5.93
C MET A 95 5.54 1.08 7.46
N GLU A 96 6.12 2.03 8.19
CA GLU A 96 6.04 2.05 9.65
C GLU A 96 4.58 2.13 10.13
N GLN A 97 3.74 2.91 9.46
CA GLN A 97 2.29 2.97 9.76
C GLN A 97 1.57 1.66 9.42
N VAL A 98 1.87 1.05 8.27
CA VAL A 98 1.34 -0.28 7.92
C VAL A 98 1.70 -1.31 8.97
N LEU A 99 2.98 -1.39 9.35
CA LEU A 99 3.47 -2.35 10.35
C LEU A 99 2.87 -2.09 11.75
N LYS A 100 2.72 -0.81 12.13
CA LYS A 100 2.07 -0.43 13.37
C LYS A 100 0.60 -0.89 13.39
N LYS A 101 -0.17 -0.58 12.35
CA LYS A 101 -1.57 -0.99 12.24
C LYS A 101 -1.73 -2.51 12.22
N ALA A 102 -0.88 -3.23 11.47
CA ALA A 102 -0.89 -4.69 11.46
C ALA A 102 -0.64 -5.28 12.87
N LYS A 103 0.26 -4.69 13.66
CA LYS A 103 0.49 -5.08 15.06
C LYS A 103 -0.74 -4.79 15.94
N GLU A 104 -1.36 -3.63 15.82
CA GLU A 104 -2.59 -3.26 16.54
C GLU A 104 -3.73 -4.25 16.26
N LEU A 105 -3.81 -4.77 15.03
CA LEU A 105 -4.76 -5.79 14.59
C LEU A 105 -4.32 -7.22 14.95
N ASN A 106 -3.25 -7.38 15.72
CA ASN A 106 -2.67 -8.67 16.12
C ASN A 106 -2.31 -9.58 14.94
N CYS A 107 -1.91 -9.01 13.81
CA CYS A 107 -1.46 -9.81 12.66
C CYS A 107 -0.21 -10.60 13.00
N TYR A 108 -0.16 -11.87 12.55
CA TYR A 108 0.98 -12.76 12.73
C TYR A 108 2.19 -12.33 11.89
N ARG A 109 1.94 -11.85 10.65
CA ARG A 109 2.97 -11.35 9.73
C ARG A 109 2.39 -10.46 8.65
N VAL A 110 3.25 -9.74 7.96
CA VAL A 110 2.92 -8.94 6.77
C VAL A 110 3.59 -9.57 5.56
N PHE A 111 2.80 -9.84 4.52
CA PHE A 111 3.26 -10.28 3.22
C PHE A 111 3.38 -9.09 2.27
N ILE A 112 4.26 -9.21 1.28
CA ILE A 112 4.41 -8.27 0.18
C ILE A 112 4.57 -9.07 -1.10
N GLU A 113 3.82 -8.71 -2.14
CA GLU A 113 4.09 -9.11 -3.50
C GLU A 113 4.94 -8.04 -4.19
N SER A 114 5.99 -8.45 -4.88
CA SER A 114 6.81 -7.54 -5.68
C SER A 114 7.35 -8.25 -6.91
N GLN A 115 7.14 -7.65 -8.08
CA GLN A 115 7.58 -8.22 -9.34
C GLN A 115 9.12 -8.27 -9.41
N TYR A 116 9.67 -9.28 -10.10
CA TYR A 116 11.12 -9.47 -10.26
C TYR A 116 11.88 -8.23 -10.76
N LYS A 117 11.27 -7.44 -11.62
CA LYS A 117 11.88 -6.23 -12.18
C LYS A 117 12.03 -5.07 -11.18
N HIS A 118 11.41 -5.16 -9.99
CA HIS A 118 11.40 -4.07 -9.01
C HIS A 118 12.55 -4.19 -7.99
N GLU A 119 13.78 -4.33 -8.46
CA GLU A 119 14.98 -4.54 -7.62
C GLU A 119 15.19 -3.45 -6.56
N ILE A 120 14.84 -2.18 -6.85
CA ILE A 120 14.94 -1.09 -5.88
C ILE A 120 13.94 -1.31 -4.73
N GLY A 121 12.73 -1.77 -5.06
CA GLY A 121 11.72 -2.16 -4.07
C GLY A 121 12.19 -3.33 -3.22
N HIS A 122 12.82 -4.34 -3.81
CA HIS A 122 13.34 -5.49 -3.06
C HIS A 122 14.38 -5.07 -2.02
N LYS A 123 15.36 -4.23 -2.39
CA LYS A 123 16.36 -3.69 -1.46
C LYS A 123 15.72 -2.85 -0.34
N PHE A 124 14.67 -2.09 -0.66
CA PHE A 124 13.92 -1.32 0.32
C PHE A 124 13.23 -2.24 1.34
N TYR A 125 12.55 -3.29 0.90
CA TYR A 125 11.89 -4.24 1.79
C TYR A 125 12.88 -5.06 2.63
N GLU A 126 13.97 -5.51 2.03
CA GLU A 126 15.05 -6.20 2.75
C GLU A 126 15.64 -5.33 3.87
N ALA A 127 15.86 -4.03 3.60
CA ALA A 127 16.33 -3.07 4.60
C ALA A 127 15.34 -2.87 5.76
N LEU A 128 14.06 -3.17 5.55
CA LEU A 128 13.01 -3.17 6.59
C LEU A 128 12.85 -4.53 7.28
N GLY A 129 13.69 -5.51 6.95
CA GLY A 129 13.70 -6.84 7.57
C GLY A 129 12.76 -7.86 6.90
N PHE A 130 12.18 -7.53 5.74
CA PHE A 130 11.46 -8.53 4.95
C PHE A 130 12.43 -9.51 4.31
N LYS A 131 11.96 -10.75 4.14
CA LYS A 131 12.75 -11.82 3.52
C LYS A 131 11.98 -12.36 2.32
N ASN A 132 12.67 -12.65 1.24
CA ASN A 132 12.10 -13.41 0.14
C ASN A 132 11.79 -14.82 0.63
N TYR A 133 10.51 -15.20 0.56
CA TYR A 133 10.03 -16.46 1.13
C TYR A 133 9.55 -17.46 0.10
N GLY A 134 9.28 -17.03 -1.15
CA GLY A 134 8.77 -17.93 -2.18
C GLY A 134 8.37 -17.20 -3.46
N TYR A 135 7.66 -17.93 -4.33
CA TYR A 135 7.14 -17.42 -5.59
C TYR A 135 5.67 -17.06 -5.49
N HIS A 136 5.24 -16.06 -6.25
CA HIS A 136 3.85 -15.73 -6.47
C HIS A 136 3.43 -16.18 -7.88
N PHE A 137 2.30 -16.88 -7.99
CA PHE A 137 1.76 -17.35 -9.28
C PHE A 137 0.44 -16.64 -9.55
N ILE A 138 0.26 -16.12 -10.77
CA ILE A 138 -0.92 -15.36 -11.19
C ILE A 138 -1.57 -16.08 -12.37
N LYS A 139 -2.88 -16.09 -12.40
CA LYS A 139 -3.70 -16.49 -13.54
C LYS A 139 -4.90 -15.54 -13.66
N ASP A 140 -5.01 -14.86 -14.78
CA ASP A 140 -6.18 -14.04 -15.10
C ASP A 140 -7.38 -14.95 -15.40
N LEU A 141 -8.59 -14.49 -15.04
CA LEU A 141 -9.85 -15.22 -15.19
C LEU A 141 -10.76 -14.60 -16.24
#